data_5ef34ab3539ee3dca88462042b5c0951
#
_entry.id   5ef34ab3539ee3dca88462042b5c0951
#
_cell.length_a   1.000
_cell.length_b   1.000
_cell.length_c   1.000
_cell.angle_alpha   90.00
_cell.angle_beta   90.00
_cell.angle_gamma   90.00
#
_symmetry.space_group_name_H-M   'P 1'
#
loop_
_entity.id
_entity.type
_entity.pdbx_description
1 polymer ?
#
loop_
_entity_poly.entity_id
_entity_poly.type
_entity_poly.pdbx_seq_one_letter_code
_entity_poly.pdbx_strand_id
1 'polypeptide(L)'
;AACRLRLEATFMTRIDFYLLSSDQPDTRLAYACRLAHKAWHKGHKVYLHCPDEATTRTVDDLLWSFRRDAFVPHVVLGEGPEEPVACGWADQPGSYNDLLINLSDQPPPFFSRFQRLAEIVIEHDPVRLPARDRFRLYRERGYPLNSHPIRTAG
;
A
#
# COMPACT_ATOMS: atom_id res chain seq x y z
N ALA A 1 23.24 0.61 24.44
CA ALA A 1 22.05 -0.28 24.52
C ALA A 1 20.79 0.54 24.79
N ALA A 2 20.82 1.44 25.77
CA ALA A 2 19.63 2.25 26.11
C ALA A 2 19.24 3.20 24.95
N CYS A 3 20.23 3.81 24.27
CA CYS A 3 19.94 4.69 23.14
C CYS A 3 19.31 3.91 21.97
N ARG A 4 19.82 2.71 21.74
CA ARG A 4 19.28 1.87 20.68
C ARG A 4 17.83 1.50 20.94
N LEU A 5 17.51 1.09 22.16
CA LEU A 5 16.14 0.77 22.54
C LEU A 5 15.22 1.98 22.41
N ARG A 6 15.72 3.15 22.75
CA ARG A 6 14.94 4.38 22.64
C ARG A 6 14.63 4.72 21.18
N LEU A 7 15.60 4.55 20.28
CA LEU A 7 15.40 4.77 18.85
C LEU A 7 14.37 3.80 18.28
N GLU A 8 14.44 2.54 18.66
CA GLU A 8 13.47 1.54 18.23
C GLU A 8 12.07 1.87 18.76
N ALA A 9 11.98 2.33 20.01
CA ALA A 9 10.69 2.68 20.63
C ALA A 9 10.05 3.90 19.97
N THR A 10 10.83 4.79 19.34
CA THR A 10 10.27 5.98 18.67
C THR A 10 9.85 5.72 17.24
N PHE A 11 10.22 4.58 16.65
CA PHE A 11 9.81 4.25 15.31
C PHE A 11 8.36 3.79 15.29
N MET A 12 7.54 4.46 14.50
CA MET A 12 6.17 4.04 14.22
C MET A 12 5.88 4.24 12.75
N THR A 13 5.19 3.27 12.16
CA THR A 13 4.74 3.36 10.77
C THR A 13 3.83 4.58 10.62
N ARG A 14 4.14 5.44 9.66
CA ARG A 14 3.26 6.55 9.29
C ARG A 14 2.18 6.01 8.35
N ILE A 15 0.92 6.32 8.66
CA ILE A 15 -0.21 5.77 7.91
C ILE A 15 -0.95 6.91 7.23
N ASP A 16 -1.10 6.80 5.91
CA ASP A 16 -1.82 7.75 5.09
C ASP A 16 -3.03 7.08 4.46
N PHE A 17 -4.21 7.68 4.64
CA PHE A 17 -5.44 7.25 3.98
C PHE A 17 -5.72 8.17 2.81
N TYR A 18 -5.73 7.61 1.62
CA TYR A 18 -6.06 8.34 0.39
C TYR A 18 -7.52 8.08 0.07
N LEU A 19 -8.34 9.13 0.18
CA LEU A 19 -9.80 9.03 0.06
C LEU A 19 -10.20 9.50 -1.34
N LEU A 20 -10.44 8.54 -2.22
CA LEU A 20 -10.75 8.84 -3.62
C LEU A 20 -12.23 9.16 -3.78
N SER A 21 -12.54 10.13 -4.66
CA SER A 21 -13.91 10.55 -4.94
C SER A 21 -14.59 9.66 -5.99
N SER A 22 -14.28 8.38 -5.99
CA SER A 22 -14.81 7.40 -6.94
C SER A 22 -15.39 6.22 -6.18
N ASP A 23 -16.40 5.58 -6.76
CA ASP A 23 -16.95 4.32 -6.26
C ASP A 23 -16.50 3.09 -7.05
N GLN A 24 -15.56 3.28 -7.99
CA GLN A 24 -15.13 2.23 -8.91
C GLN A 24 -13.88 1.50 -8.40
N PRO A 25 -13.93 0.16 -8.22
CA PRO A 25 -12.74 -0.61 -7.83
C PRO A 25 -11.55 -0.42 -8.75
N ASP A 26 -11.77 -0.26 -10.05
CA ASP A 26 -10.68 -0.06 -11.02
C ASP A 26 -9.94 1.25 -10.74
N THR A 27 -10.63 2.28 -10.31
CA THR A 27 -10.01 3.57 -9.95
C THR A 27 -9.05 3.38 -8.76
N ARG A 28 -9.44 2.54 -7.81
CA ARG A 28 -8.61 2.23 -6.64
C ARG A 28 -7.30 1.58 -7.05
N LEU A 29 -7.37 0.56 -7.88
CA LEU A 29 -6.18 -0.16 -8.34
C LEU A 29 -5.29 0.72 -9.21
N ALA A 30 -5.87 1.53 -10.08
CA ALA A 30 -5.11 2.46 -10.91
C ALA A 30 -4.37 3.50 -10.05
N TYR A 31 -5.03 4.00 -9.01
CA TYR A 31 -4.39 4.93 -8.08
C TYR A 31 -3.23 4.28 -7.35
N ALA A 32 -3.41 3.03 -6.92
CA ALA A 32 -2.33 2.28 -6.26
C ALA A 32 -1.09 2.18 -7.14
N CYS A 33 -1.29 1.89 -8.43
CA CYS A 33 -0.19 1.80 -9.38
C CYS A 33 0.51 3.15 -9.59
N ARG A 34 -0.27 4.24 -9.67
CA ARG A 34 0.31 5.59 -9.79
C ARG A 34 1.09 5.98 -8.55
N LEU A 35 0.58 5.62 -7.38
CA LEU A 35 1.28 5.90 -6.12
C LEU A 35 2.59 5.12 -6.06
N ALA A 36 2.56 3.84 -6.45
CA ALA A 36 3.76 3.01 -6.51
C ALA A 36 4.81 3.59 -7.47
N HIS A 37 4.37 4.03 -8.65
CA HIS A 37 5.26 4.66 -9.63
C HIS A 37 5.90 5.92 -9.06
N LYS A 38 5.08 6.78 -8.46
CA LYS A 38 5.57 8.04 -7.89
C LYS A 38 6.57 7.79 -6.77
N ALA A 39 6.29 6.84 -5.88
CA ALA A 39 7.18 6.50 -4.78
C ALA A 39 8.49 5.89 -5.29
N TRP A 40 8.41 4.98 -6.24
CA TRP A 40 9.61 4.40 -6.86
C TRP A 40 10.47 5.47 -7.51
N HIS A 41 9.85 6.39 -8.24
CA HIS A 41 10.58 7.47 -8.92
C HIS A 41 11.33 8.36 -7.93
N LYS A 42 10.86 8.44 -6.69
CA LYS A 42 11.52 9.18 -5.61
C LYS A 42 12.53 8.33 -4.83
N GLY A 43 12.78 7.10 -5.27
CA GLY A 43 13.80 6.24 -4.67
C GLY A 43 13.29 5.30 -3.60
N HIS A 44 11.97 5.15 -3.45
CA HIS A 44 11.39 4.24 -2.47
C HIS A 44 11.20 2.85 -3.03
N LYS A 45 11.28 1.85 -2.15
CA LYS A 45 10.86 0.49 -2.47
C LYS A 45 9.42 0.32 -2.02
N VAL A 46 8.60 -0.34 -2.85
CA VAL A 46 7.17 -0.42 -2.65
C VAL A 46 6.72 -1.87 -2.66
N TYR A 47 5.88 -2.23 -1.69
CA TYR A 47 5.19 -3.52 -1.70
C TYR A 47 3.68 -3.28 -1.70
N LEU A 48 2.98 -3.82 -2.72
CA LEU A 48 1.52 -3.77 -2.80
C LEU A 48 0.96 -5.09 -2.29
N HIS A 49 0.28 -5.04 -1.15
CA HIS A 49 -0.32 -6.22 -0.54
C HIS A 49 -1.75 -6.37 -1.00
N CYS A 50 -2.04 -7.49 -1.63
CA CYS A 50 -3.35 -7.81 -2.21
C CYS A 50 -4.06 -8.88 -1.39
N PRO A 51 -5.40 -8.96 -1.47
CA PRO A 51 -6.14 -9.95 -0.69
C PRO A 51 -5.98 -11.37 -1.21
N ASP A 52 -5.66 -11.54 -2.50
CA ASP A 52 -5.63 -12.84 -3.14
C ASP A 52 -4.75 -12.81 -4.39
N GLU A 53 -4.55 -13.97 -4.98
CA GLU A 53 -3.74 -14.10 -6.18
C GLU A 53 -4.37 -13.36 -7.37
N ALA A 54 -5.69 -13.44 -7.54
CA ALA A 54 -6.36 -12.83 -8.68
C ALA A 54 -6.14 -11.31 -8.70
N THR A 55 -6.29 -10.66 -7.55
CA THR A 55 -6.03 -9.21 -7.44
C THR A 55 -4.56 -8.90 -7.69
N THR A 56 -3.65 -9.74 -7.20
CA THR A 56 -2.22 -9.56 -7.45
C THR A 56 -1.91 -9.62 -8.94
N ARG A 57 -2.49 -10.56 -9.68
CA ARG A 57 -2.29 -10.65 -11.13
C ARG A 57 -2.82 -9.42 -11.84
N THR A 58 -3.96 -8.90 -11.40
CA THR A 58 -4.53 -7.67 -11.96
C THR A 58 -3.59 -6.48 -11.72
N VAL A 59 -3.06 -6.35 -10.51
CA VAL A 59 -2.12 -5.27 -10.18
C VAL A 59 -0.83 -5.40 -11.00
N ASP A 60 -0.31 -6.62 -11.15
CA ASP A 60 0.87 -6.86 -11.96
C ASP A 60 0.66 -6.39 -13.40
N ASP A 61 -0.48 -6.76 -13.99
CA ASP A 61 -0.83 -6.32 -15.34
C ASP A 61 -0.97 -4.79 -15.43
N LEU A 62 -1.60 -4.17 -14.43
CA LEU A 62 -1.77 -2.72 -14.40
C LEU A 62 -0.44 -1.99 -14.28
N LEU A 63 0.51 -2.53 -13.51
CA LEU A 63 1.83 -1.91 -13.40
C LEU A 63 2.55 -1.83 -14.75
N TRP A 64 2.24 -2.74 -15.66
CA TRP A 64 2.74 -2.68 -17.04
C TRP A 64 2.02 -1.63 -17.90
N SER A 65 0.75 -1.36 -17.63
CA SER A 65 -0.12 -0.70 -18.58
C SER A 65 -0.90 0.50 -18.05
N PHE A 66 -0.80 0.89 -16.79
CA PHE A 66 -1.63 1.96 -16.22
C PHE A 66 -1.36 3.32 -16.87
N ARG A 67 -0.17 3.50 -17.44
CA ARG A 67 0.21 4.69 -18.20
C ARG A 67 1.04 4.23 -19.40
N ARG A 68 0.74 4.81 -20.54
CA ARG A 68 1.40 4.44 -21.80
C ARG A 68 2.92 4.65 -21.76
N ASP A 69 3.36 5.72 -21.10
CA ASP A 69 4.76 6.15 -21.09
C ASP A 69 5.48 5.87 -19.77
N ALA A 70 4.85 5.13 -18.87
CA ALA A 70 5.44 4.84 -17.57
C ALA A 70 5.85 3.38 -17.50
N PHE A 71 7.10 3.15 -17.09
CA PHE A 71 7.61 1.82 -16.81
C PHE A 71 7.98 1.75 -15.33
N VAL A 72 7.50 0.72 -14.65
CA VAL A 72 7.82 0.49 -13.25
C VAL A 72 8.46 -0.89 -13.15
N PRO A 73 9.75 -0.98 -12.74
CA PRO A 73 10.36 -2.29 -12.51
C PRO A 73 9.63 -3.00 -11.38
N HIS A 74 8.98 -4.11 -11.68
CA HIS A 74 8.16 -4.79 -10.67
C HIS A 74 8.17 -6.30 -10.85
N VAL A 75 7.75 -6.99 -9.79
CA VAL A 75 7.70 -8.45 -9.76
C VAL A 75 6.56 -8.88 -8.85
N VAL A 76 5.95 -10.01 -9.15
CA VAL A 76 5.11 -10.71 -8.16
C VAL A 76 6.05 -11.42 -7.19
N LEU A 77 5.87 -11.16 -5.90
CA LEU A 77 6.80 -11.62 -4.86
C LEU A 77 6.97 -13.15 -4.94
N GLY A 78 8.23 -13.58 -5.02
CA GLY A 78 8.58 -14.99 -5.12
C GLY A 78 8.67 -15.53 -6.55
N GLU A 79 8.31 -14.73 -7.56
CA GLU A 79 8.27 -15.19 -8.96
C GLU A 79 9.40 -14.64 -9.82
N GLY A 80 10.44 -14.09 -9.20
CA GLY A 80 11.57 -13.58 -9.95
C GLY A 80 12.54 -12.84 -9.05
N PRO A 81 13.57 -12.22 -9.64
CA PRO A 81 14.52 -11.41 -8.87
C PRO A 81 13.81 -10.25 -8.18
N GLU A 82 14.38 -9.81 -7.06
CA GLU A 82 13.84 -8.68 -6.32
C GLU A 82 13.88 -7.42 -7.17
N GLU A 83 12.76 -6.71 -7.21
CA GLU A 83 12.62 -5.45 -7.93
C GLU A 83 12.24 -4.35 -6.93
N PRO A 84 12.42 -3.05 -7.27
CA PRO A 84 12.01 -1.98 -6.37
C PRO A 84 10.53 -1.99 -6.00
N VAL A 85 9.68 -2.48 -6.89
CA VAL A 85 8.25 -2.61 -6.65
C VAL A 85 7.87 -4.08 -6.71
N ALA A 86 7.11 -4.55 -5.73
CA ALA A 86 6.59 -5.91 -5.73
C ALA A 86 5.13 -5.91 -5.32
N CYS A 87 4.40 -6.92 -5.75
CA CYS A 87 3.04 -7.18 -5.30
C CYS A 87 2.91 -8.64 -4.89
N GLY A 88 1.98 -8.92 -3.98
CA GLY A 88 1.78 -10.27 -3.50
C GLY A 88 0.60 -10.38 -2.56
N TRP A 89 0.30 -11.60 -2.11
CA TRP A 89 -0.85 -11.87 -1.25
C TRP A 89 -0.50 -12.71 -0.01
N ALA A 90 0.77 -13.06 0.17
CA ALA A 90 1.20 -13.87 1.30
C ALA A 90 1.35 -13.04 2.58
N ASP A 91 1.46 -13.72 3.71
CA ASP A 91 1.58 -13.06 5.02
C ASP A 91 3.00 -12.57 5.32
N GLN A 92 3.90 -12.67 4.35
CA GLN A 92 5.30 -12.22 4.49
C GLN A 92 5.67 -11.32 3.31
N PRO A 93 6.23 -10.14 3.57
CA PRO A 93 6.57 -9.19 2.51
C PRO A 93 8.01 -9.38 2.00
N GLY A 94 8.69 -10.46 2.29
CA GLY A 94 10.09 -10.63 1.95
C GLY A 94 10.96 -9.58 2.64
N SER A 95 11.84 -8.95 1.89
CA SER A 95 12.77 -7.94 2.42
C SER A 95 12.20 -6.52 2.39
N TYR A 96 10.97 -6.32 1.90
CA TYR A 96 10.39 -4.99 1.77
C TYR A 96 10.03 -4.42 3.13
N ASN A 97 10.36 -3.14 3.35
CA ASN A 97 10.10 -2.47 4.63
C ASN A 97 9.98 -0.94 4.50
N ASP A 98 9.83 -0.41 3.28
CA ASP A 98 9.77 1.05 3.05
C ASP A 98 8.32 1.51 2.94
N LEU A 99 7.70 1.39 1.77
CA LEU A 99 6.30 1.77 1.59
C LEU A 99 5.45 0.53 1.33
N LEU A 100 4.41 0.37 2.13
CA LEU A 100 3.40 -0.66 1.97
C LEU A 100 2.11 -0.02 1.47
N ILE A 101 1.58 -0.53 0.36
CA ILE A 101 0.25 -0.13 -0.13
C ILE A 101 -0.69 -1.31 0.15
N ASN A 102 -1.68 -1.08 1.00
CA ASN A 102 -2.60 -2.15 1.39
C ASN A 102 -3.86 -2.13 0.51
N LEU A 103 -4.10 -3.22 -0.18
CA LEU A 103 -5.30 -3.43 -0.99
C LEU A 103 -6.17 -4.56 -0.43
N SER A 104 -5.86 -5.06 0.75
CA SER A 104 -6.64 -6.10 1.42
C SER A 104 -7.66 -5.48 2.39
N ASP A 105 -8.54 -6.32 2.94
CA ASP A 105 -9.60 -5.89 3.86
C ASP A 105 -9.12 -5.78 5.31
N GLN A 106 -7.99 -6.40 5.63
CA GLN A 106 -7.46 -6.44 6.98
C GLN A 106 -6.13 -5.71 7.04
N PRO A 107 -5.72 -5.24 8.24
CA PRO A 107 -4.34 -4.76 8.39
C PRO A 107 -3.39 -5.91 8.08
N PRO A 108 -2.44 -5.75 7.16
CA PRO A 108 -1.46 -6.80 6.95
C PRO A 108 -0.71 -7.09 8.24
N PRO A 109 -0.48 -8.36 8.60
CA PRO A 109 0.15 -8.68 9.91
C PRO A 109 1.55 -8.08 10.05
N PHE A 110 2.22 -7.78 8.94
CA PHE A 110 3.57 -7.24 8.92
C PHE A 110 3.62 -5.72 8.74
N PHE A 111 2.48 -5.01 8.81
CA PHE A 111 2.45 -3.58 8.42
C PHE A 111 3.41 -2.73 9.26
N SER A 112 3.60 -3.07 10.52
CA SER A 112 4.43 -2.28 11.43
C SER A 112 5.93 -2.38 11.14
N ARG A 113 6.33 -3.26 10.23
CA ARG A 113 7.72 -3.34 9.75
C ARG A 113 8.05 -2.26 8.74
N PHE A 114 7.03 -1.63 8.16
CA PHE A 114 7.21 -0.64 7.11
C PHE A 114 7.33 0.77 7.69
N GLN A 115 8.09 1.62 7.02
CA GLN A 115 8.21 3.03 7.38
C GLN A 115 6.87 3.74 7.17
N ARG A 116 6.17 3.41 6.08
CA ARG A 116 4.92 4.05 5.71
C ARG A 116 3.93 3.01 5.19
N LEU A 117 2.66 3.26 5.49
CA LEU A 117 1.54 2.46 5.01
C LEU A 117 0.56 3.38 4.30
N ALA A 118 0.18 3.04 3.09
CA ALA A 118 -0.84 3.74 2.33
C ALA A 118 -2.11 2.88 2.25
N GLU A 119 -3.23 3.45 2.71
CA GLU A 119 -4.55 2.86 2.57
C GLU A 119 -5.29 3.65 1.49
N ILE A 120 -5.92 2.97 0.55
CA ILE A 120 -6.62 3.61 -0.55
C ILE A 120 -8.10 3.25 -0.45
N VAL A 121 -8.94 4.26 -0.28
CA VAL A 121 -10.37 4.09 0.01
C VAL A 121 -11.19 4.72 -1.11
N ILE A 122 -12.20 3.99 -1.56
CA ILE A 122 -13.18 4.50 -2.52
C ILE A 122 -14.57 4.51 -1.88
N GLU A 123 -15.51 5.21 -2.50
CA GLU A 123 -16.90 5.32 -2.02
C GLU A 123 -17.71 4.10 -2.43
N HIS A 124 -17.25 2.92 -1.99
CA HIS A 124 -17.81 1.61 -2.28
C HIS A 124 -17.78 0.82 -0.98
N ASP A 125 -18.93 0.43 -0.46
CA ASP A 125 -19.06 -0.12 0.89
C ASP A 125 -18.14 -1.32 1.18
N PRO A 126 -17.97 -2.30 0.28
CA PRO A 126 -17.07 -3.41 0.54
C PRO A 126 -15.63 -3.00 0.78
N VAL A 127 -15.22 -1.79 0.34
CA VAL A 127 -13.89 -1.23 0.61
C VAL A 127 -13.96 -0.24 1.77
N ARG A 128 -14.97 0.64 1.76
CA ARG A 128 -15.08 1.75 2.71
C ARG A 128 -15.30 1.28 4.15
N LEU A 129 -16.18 0.30 4.35
CA LEU A 129 -16.53 -0.13 5.70
C LEU A 129 -15.36 -0.83 6.40
N PRO A 130 -14.66 -1.81 5.77
CA PRO A 130 -13.46 -2.36 6.41
C PRO A 130 -12.37 -1.29 6.62
N ALA A 131 -12.27 -0.30 5.75
CA ALA A 131 -11.28 0.77 5.90
C ALA A 131 -11.55 1.61 7.15
N ARG A 132 -12.82 1.87 7.48
CA ARG A 132 -13.19 2.55 8.72
C ARG A 132 -12.72 1.79 9.95
N ASP A 133 -12.86 0.47 9.94
CA ASP A 133 -12.43 -0.37 11.04
C ASP A 133 -10.92 -0.33 11.18
N ARG A 134 -10.18 -0.36 10.07
CA ARG A 134 -8.72 -0.26 10.10
C ARG A 134 -8.28 1.12 10.60
N PHE A 135 -8.92 2.18 10.14
CA PHE A 135 -8.60 3.54 10.62
C PHE A 135 -8.74 3.62 12.15
N ARG A 136 -9.85 3.09 12.66
CA ARG A 136 -10.11 3.07 14.11
C ARG A 136 -9.04 2.28 14.84
N LEU A 137 -8.68 1.11 14.33
CA LEU A 137 -7.66 0.26 14.92
C LEU A 137 -6.31 0.96 14.98
N TYR A 138 -5.87 1.57 13.87
CA TYR A 138 -4.59 2.28 13.84
C TYR A 138 -4.59 3.45 14.81
N ARG A 139 -5.70 4.18 14.87
CA ARG A 139 -5.85 5.32 15.78
C ARG A 139 -5.77 4.87 17.23
N GLU A 140 -6.48 3.81 17.60
CA GLU A 140 -6.48 3.28 18.95
C GLU A 140 -5.10 2.81 19.37
N ARG A 141 -4.30 2.32 18.43
CA ARG A 141 -2.92 1.89 18.71
C ARG A 141 -1.91 3.03 18.68
N GLY A 142 -2.35 4.25 18.41
CA GLY A 142 -1.51 5.43 18.49
C GLY A 142 -0.62 5.69 17.28
N TYR A 143 -0.90 5.07 16.13
CA TYR A 143 -0.11 5.35 14.92
C TYR A 143 -0.39 6.74 14.38
N PRO A 144 0.64 7.44 13.85
CA PRO A 144 0.40 8.71 13.16
C PRO A 144 -0.47 8.49 11.93
N LEU A 145 -1.60 9.17 11.88
CA LEU A 145 -2.59 9.04 10.80
C LEU A 145 -2.80 10.36 10.10
N ASN A 146 -2.82 10.32 8.76
CA ASN A 146 -3.20 11.46 7.93
C ASN A 146 -4.21 11.00 6.89
N SER A 147 -5.17 11.85 6.58
CA SER A 147 -6.18 11.59 5.55
C SER A 147 -6.02 12.62 4.44
N HIS A 148 -6.06 12.13 3.19
CA HIS A 148 -5.86 12.95 2.01
C HIS A 148 -7.04 12.77 1.06
N PRO A 149 -7.98 13.72 0.98
CA PRO A 149 -9.02 13.67 -0.04
C PRO A 149 -8.39 13.83 -1.42
N ILE A 150 -8.70 12.88 -2.30
CA ILE A 150 -8.16 12.89 -3.66
C ILE A 150 -9.34 12.95 -4.62
N ARG A 151 -9.39 14.01 -5.42
CA ARG A 151 -10.41 14.11 -6.46
C ARG A 151 -9.93 13.36 -7.69
N THR A 152 -10.72 12.41 -8.13
CA THR A 152 -10.39 11.58 -9.30
C THR A 152 -11.31 11.96 -10.46
N ALA A 153 -10.74 11.90 -11.67
CA ALA A 153 -11.51 12.13 -12.89
C ALA A 153 -12.25 10.84 -13.25
N GLY A 154 -13.56 10.91 -13.30
CA GLY A 154 -14.42 9.79 -13.69
C GLY A 154 -14.96 8.94 -12.59
#